data_871175241762099372ef00fdb7633ec4
#
_entry.id   871175241762099372ef00fdb7633ec4
#
_cell.length_a   1.000
_cell.length_b   1.000
_cell.length_c   1.000
_cell.angle_alpha   90.00
_cell.angle_beta   90.00
_cell.angle_gamma   90.00
#
_symmetry.space_group_name_H-M   'P 1'
#
loop_
_entity.id
_entity.type
_entity.pdbx_description
1 polymer ?
#
loop_
_entity_poly.entity_id
_entity_poly.type
_entity_poly.pdbx_seq_one_letter_code
_entity_poly.pdbx_strand_id
1 'polypeptide(L)'
;MKKVLKLTSLLLIALCGLAGCSNKEFNPESDIKLYTRDTTSGTRDGFFTGIGLSEAKEDNDPLKVEGLGTVESNGDMINSIKNDKYGIGYISMSSLEDSGLKGLYYEGVEPTEENVLNGTYTLTRNFNYIIRSEYENIEKEQIIDAFLAYLGTQEGKTTMQSEGGILEVKTSDPTWDSIKDNYAITLEDNSDITINFGGSTSVSKMAQSLADEFSDLCGNVNFSHNYHGSSDAYKKTQGADKDSTSYLDMAFASRDFKLDSSEQAVEGTYGTLCIDAIVPVVNLENTCSQISKDQLVKMYTGVYTKWNEII
;
A
#
# COMPACT_ATOMS: atom_id res chain seq x y z
N MET A 1 -6.54 -42.28 -80.31
CA MET A 1 -5.65 -42.73 -79.25
C MET A 1 -5.56 -41.61 -78.21
N LYS A 2 -6.32 -41.70 -77.15
CA LYS A 2 -6.30 -40.69 -76.05
C LYS A 2 -5.76 -41.36 -74.82
N LYS A 3 -4.60 -40.88 -74.34
CA LYS A 3 -4.00 -41.34 -73.09
C LYS A 3 -4.74 -40.66 -71.91
N VAL A 4 -5.27 -41.44 -71.00
CA VAL A 4 -5.85 -40.99 -69.73
C VAL A 4 -4.75 -40.91 -68.69
N LEU A 5 -4.46 -39.71 -68.20
CA LEU A 5 -3.51 -39.45 -67.11
C LEU A 5 -4.25 -39.58 -65.80
N LYS A 6 -3.95 -40.57 -64.99
CA LYS A 6 -4.49 -40.71 -63.63
C LYS A 6 -3.74 -39.79 -62.73
N LEU A 7 -4.41 -38.78 -62.16
CA LEU A 7 -3.92 -37.88 -61.13
C LEU A 7 -4.22 -38.53 -59.78
N THR A 8 -3.20 -39.03 -59.11
CA THR A 8 -3.26 -39.47 -57.71
C THR A 8 -3.07 -38.29 -56.79
N SER A 9 -4.16 -37.84 -56.19
CA SER A 9 -4.11 -36.78 -55.13
C SER A 9 -3.54 -37.36 -53.84
N LEU A 10 -2.36 -36.93 -53.48
CA LEU A 10 -1.74 -37.18 -52.17
C LEU A 10 -2.32 -36.23 -51.16
N LEU A 11 -3.20 -36.71 -50.28
CA LEU A 11 -3.80 -35.93 -49.18
C LEU A 11 -2.78 -35.79 -48.06
N LEU A 12 -2.08 -34.68 -47.99
CA LEU A 12 -1.19 -34.36 -46.90
C LEU A 12 -2.05 -33.84 -45.73
N ILE A 13 -2.33 -34.69 -44.76
CA ILE A 13 -2.94 -34.27 -43.48
C ILE A 13 -1.87 -33.54 -42.68
N ALA A 14 -1.92 -32.22 -42.70
CA ALA A 14 -1.16 -31.40 -41.78
C ALA A 14 -1.78 -31.57 -40.37
N LEU A 15 -1.13 -32.36 -39.53
CA LEU A 15 -1.37 -32.38 -38.10
C LEU A 15 -0.85 -31.03 -37.54
N CYS A 16 -1.70 -30.01 -37.54
CA CYS A 16 -1.47 -28.84 -36.70
C CYS A 16 -1.56 -29.29 -35.23
N GLY A 17 -0.41 -29.56 -34.64
CA GLY A 17 -0.31 -29.70 -33.20
C GLY A 17 -0.85 -28.42 -32.53
N LEU A 18 -2.04 -28.52 -31.96
CA LEU A 18 -2.52 -27.60 -30.97
C LEU A 18 -1.54 -27.68 -29.80
N ALA A 19 -0.51 -26.84 -29.82
CA ALA A 19 0.20 -26.48 -28.61
C ALA A 19 -0.83 -25.72 -27.75
N GLY A 20 -1.69 -26.46 -27.07
CA GLY A 20 -2.54 -25.94 -26.02
C GLY A 20 -1.59 -25.37 -24.98
N CYS A 21 -1.62 -24.04 -24.76
CA CYS A 21 -1.25 -23.49 -23.48
C CYS A 21 -2.13 -24.20 -22.44
N SER A 22 -1.62 -25.25 -21.83
CA SER A 22 -2.28 -25.86 -20.69
C SER A 22 -2.07 -24.87 -19.55
N ASN A 23 -3.06 -24.01 -19.28
CA ASN A 23 -3.22 -23.46 -17.95
C ASN A 23 -3.34 -24.67 -17.03
N LYS A 24 -2.24 -25.07 -16.40
CA LYS A 24 -2.30 -26.14 -15.41
C LYS A 24 -3.21 -25.64 -14.30
N GLU A 25 -4.27 -26.37 -14.02
CA GLU A 25 -5.15 -26.12 -12.88
C GLU A 25 -4.30 -25.88 -11.61
N PHE A 26 -4.84 -25.10 -10.67
CA PHE A 26 -4.20 -24.91 -9.36
C PHE A 26 -4.05 -26.29 -8.67
N ASN A 27 -2.83 -26.61 -8.25
CA ASN A 27 -2.54 -27.86 -7.57
C ASN A 27 -2.35 -27.61 -6.05
N PRO A 28 -3.27 -28.02 -5.18
CA PRO A 28 -3.15 -27.82 -3.75
C PRO A 28 -1.99 -28.59 -3.08
N GLU A 29 -1.41 -29.60 -3.75
CA GLU A 29 -0.20 -30.28 -3.24
C GLU A 29 1.10 -29.48 -3.45
N SER A 30 1.00 -28.32 -4.13
CA SER A 30 2.16 -27.47 -4.35
C SER A 30 2.56 -26.73 -3.08
N ASP A 31 3.86 -26.43 -2.98
CA ASP A 31 4.41 -25.63 -1.89
C ASP A 31 3.87 -24.20 -1.92
N ILE A 32 3.62 -23.64 -0.75
CA ILE A 32 3.26 -22.23 -0.57
C ILE A 32 4.51 -21.39 -0.79
N LYS A 33 4.39 -20.33 -1.60
CA LYS A 33 5.42 -19.32 -1.76
C LYS A 33 5.05 -18.08 -0.97
N LEU A 34 5.78 -17.82 0.11
CA LEU A 34 5.51 -16.69 1.00
C LEU A 34 6.30 -15.47 0.58
N TYR A 35 5.60 -14.34 0.57
CA TYR A 35 6.17 -13.03 0.33
C TYR A 35 5.94 -12.12 1.53
N THR A 36 6.92 -11.32 1.86
CA THR A 36 6.84 -10.30 2.90
C THR A 36 7.42 -8.98 2.42
N ARG A 37 7.15 -7.92 3.15
CA ARG A 37 7.76 -6.61 2.94
C ARG A 37 9.09 -6.54 3.69
N ASP A 38 9.94 -5.63 3.28
CA ASP A 38 11.16 -5.27 4.02
C ASP A 38 10.84 -4.71 5.41
N THR A 39 11.85 -4.61 6.26
CA THR A 39 11.69 -4.18 7.67
C THR A 39 11.43 -2.68 7.85
N THR A 40 11.54 -1.87 6.79
CA THR A 40 11.19 -0.44 6.83
C THR A 40 9.70 -0.19 6.60
N SER A 41 8.97 -1.23 6.17
CA SER A 41 7.57 -1.16 5.76
C SER A 41 6.61 -1.11 6.94
N GLY A 42 5.78 -0.06 6.99
CA GLY A 42 4.65 -0.01 7.91
C GLY A 42 3.57 -1.06 7.64
N THR A 43 3.45 -1.57 6.39
CA THR A 43 2.54 -2.67 6.07
C THR A 43 3.00 -3.96 6.72
N ARG A 44 4.31 -4.21 6.75
CA ARG A 44 4.89 -5.34 7.48
C ARG A 44 4.63 -5.21 8.98
N ASP A 45 4.89 -4.04 9.54
CA ASP A 45 4.66 -3.76 10.97
C ASP A 45 3.21 -4.06 11.35
N GLY A 46 2.24 -3.48 10.64
CA GLY A 46 0.82 -3.70 10.87
C GLY A 46 0.39 -5.15 10.67
N PHE A 47 0.89 -5.82 9.62
CA PHE A 47 0.56 -7.21 9.33
C PHE A 47 1.01 -8.15 10.45
N PHE A 48 2.30 -8.13 10.80
CA PHE A 48 2.83 -9.03 11.84
C PHE A 48 2.31 -8.70 13.24
N THR A 49 2.04 -7.43 13.53
CA THR A 49 1.33 -7.05 14.76
C THR A 49 -0.07 -7.64 14.79
N GLY A 50 -0.85 -7.47 13.71
CA GLY A 50 -2.22 -7.94 13.61
C GLY A 50 -2.37 -9.46 13.71
N ILE A 51 -1.46 -10.22 13.10
CA ILE A 51 -1.45 -11.69 13.20
C ILE A 51 -0.78 -12.22 14.47
N GLY A 52 -0.17 -11.36 15.30
CA GLY A 52 0.44 -11.74 16.58
C GLY A 52 1.87 -12.28 16.47
N LEU A 53 2.59 -11.98 15.37
CA LEU A 53 4.01 -12.27 15.17
C LEU A 53 4.84 -10.97 15.25
N SER A 54 4.64 -10.17 16.29
CA SER A 54 5.25 -8.84 16.44
C SER A 54 6.78 -8.84 16.38
N GLU A 55 7.43 -9.95 16.73
CA GLU A 55 8.88 -10.13 16.62
C GLU A 55 9.37 -10.07 15.15
N ALA A 56 8.52 -10.47 14.21
CA ALA A 56 8.84 -10.46 12.79
C ALA A 56 8.74 -9.07 12.12
N LYS A 57 8.41 -8.01 12.85
CA LYS A 57 8.30 -6.66 12.29
C LYS A 57 9.65 -6.13 11.83
N GLU A 58 10.67 -6.32 12.62
CA GLU A 58 12.00 -5.73 12.43
C GLU A 58 13.04 -6.73 11.95
N ASP A 59 12.71 -8.04 11.94
CA ASP A 59 13.63 -9.11 11.60
C ASP A 59 12.90 -10.27 10.88
N ASN A 60 13.61 -11.01 10.05
CA ASN A 60 13.12 -12.25 9.42
C ASN A 60 13.41 -13.51 10.28
N ASP A 61 14.23 -13.44 11.32
CA ASP A 61 14.61 -14.60 12.13
C ASP A 61 13.42 -15.37 12.73
N PRO A 62 12.32 -14.72 13.15
CA PRO A 62 11.11 -15.41 13.59
C PRO A 62 10.41 -16.20 12.48
N LEU A 63 10.64 -15.82 11.21
CA LEU A 63 10.00 -16.43 10.04
C LEU A 63 10.80 -17.67 9.62
N LYS A 64 10.25 -18.86 9.89
CA LYS A 64 10.90 -20.16 9.62
C LYS A 64 10.58 -20.68 8.20
N VAL A 65 10.74 -19.81 7.19
CA VAL A 65 10.34 -20.09 5.81
C VAL A 65 11.57 -20.12 4.90
N GLU A 66 11.78 -21.24 4.26
CA GLU A 66 12.81 -21.35 3.20
C GLU A 66 12.33 -20.65 1.92
N GLY A 67 13.19 -19.81 1.35
CA GLY A 67 12.85 -19.10 0.10
C GLY A 67 11.81 -17.99 0.27
N LEU A 68 11.70 -17.39 1.46
CA LEU A 68 10.85 -16.22 1.71
C LEU A 68 11.23 -15.07 0.76
N GLY A 69 10.26 -14.63 -0.05
CA GLY A 69 10.41 -13.46 -0.91
C GLY A 69 10.29 -12.17 -0.10
N THR A 70 11.27 -11.27 -0.19
CA THR A 70 11.19 -9.94 0.43
C THR A 70 11.09 -8.87 -0.65
N VAL A 71 10.14 -7.95 -0.52
CA VAL A 71 9.84 -6.89 -1.50
C VAL A 71 9.73 -5.53 -0.82
N GLU A 72 10.01 -4.44 -1.58
CA GLU A 72 10.14 -3.09 -1.01
C GLU A 72 8.85 -2.26 -1.05
N SER A 73 7.89 -2.61 -1.91
CA SER A 73 6.66 -1.82 -2.09
C SER A 73 5.40 -2.68 -2.24
N ASN A 74 4.21 -2.05 -2.15
CA ASN A 74 2.96 -2.71 -2.56
C ASN A 74 2.99 -3.10 -4.03
N GLY A 75 3.58 -2.26 -4.90
CA GLY A 75 3.73 -2.55 -6.34
C GLY A 75 4.58 -3.79 -6.59
N ASP A 76 5.70 -3.96 -5.89
CA ASP A 76 6.56 -5.15 -6.00
C ASP A 76 5.85 -6.39 -5.46
N MET A 77 5.08 -6.27 -4.36
CA MET A 77 4.25 -7.37 -3.84
C MET A 77 3.22 -7.80 -4.88
N ILE A 78 2.51 -6.84 -5.47
CA ILE A 78 1.52 -7.09 -6.52
C ILE A 78 2.17 -7.82 -7.71
N ASN A 79 3.30 -7.33 -8.19
CA ASN A 79 4.02 -7.94 -9.30
C ASN A 79 4.50 -9.37 -8.98
N SER A 80 5.02 -9.58 -7.77
CA SER A 80 5.48 -10.90 -7.33
C SER A 80 4.34 -11.90 -7.29
N ILE A 81 3.21 -11.55 -6.67
CA ILE A 81 2.04 -12.44 -6.56
C ILE A 81 1.35 -12.66 -7.92
N LYS A 82 1.29 -11.65 -8.80
CA LYS A 82 0.77 -11.83 -10.17
C LYS A 82 1.53 -12.90 -10.96
N ASN A 83 2.83 -12.99 -10.75
CA ASN A 83 3.71 -13.91 -11.46
C ASN A 83 3.91 -15.26 -10.74
N ASP A 84 3.31 -15.44 -9.58
CA ASP A 84 3.43 -16.65 -8.78
C ASP A 84 2.04 -17.18 -8.37
N LYS A 85 1.58 -18.21 -9.08
CA LYS A 85 0.28 -18.86 -8.84
C LYS A 85 0.13 -19.43 -7.42
N TYR A 86 1.24 -19.81 -6.81
CA TYR A 86 1.30 -20.38 -5.48
C TYR A 86 1.76 -19.37 -4.42
N GLY A 87 1.89 -18.11 -4.85
CA GLY A 87 2.28 -17.00 -3.98
C GLY A 87 1.15 -16.54 -3.07
N ILE A 88 1.53 -16.16 -1.84
CA ILE A 88 0.70 -15.39 -0.92
C ILE A 88 1.55 -14.28 -0.30
N GLY A 89 0.95 -13.12 -0.17
CA GLY A 89 1.53 -11.96 0.49
C GLY A 89 0.43 -11.08 1.06
N TYR A 90 0.73 -9.82 1.28
CA TYR A 90 -0.23 -8.85 1.83
C TYR A 90 0.04 -7.45 1.30
N ILE A 91 -1.02 -6.68 1.08
CA ILE A 91 -0.96 -5.29 0.61
C ILE A 91 -1.93 -4.41 1.40
N SER A 92 -1.82 -3.10 1.23
CA SER A 92 -2.85 -2.14 1.65
C SER A 92 -4.14 -2.36 0.85
N MET A 93 -5.29 -2.22 1.48
CA MET A 93 -6.59 -2.31 0.82
C MET A 93 -6.74 -1.24 -0.27
N SER A 94 -6.19 -0.03 -0.05
CA SER A 94 -6.12 1.04 -1.06
C SER A 94 -5.41 0.64 -2.36
N SER A 95 -4.59 -0.41 -2.33
CA SER A 95 -3.88 -0.93 -3.50
C SER A 95 -4.55 -2.16 -4.12
N LEU A 96 -5.66 -2.65 -3.55
CA LEU A 96 -6.26 -3.93 -3.96
C LEU A 96 -7.07 -3.83 -5.26
N GLU A 97 -7.87 -2.79 -5.42
CA GLU A 97 -8.83 -2.66 -6.54
C GLU A 97 -8.14 -2.78 -7.90
N ASP A 98 -7.06 -2.05 -8.12
CA ASP A 98 -6.30 -2.06 -9.37
C ASP A 98 -5.21 -3.13 -9.42
N SER A 99 -5.07 -3.94 -8.35
CA SER A 99 -3.98 -4.90 -8.23
C SER A 99 -4.08 -6.06 -9.22
N GLY A 100 -5.29 -6.44 -9.63
CA GLY A 100 -5.52 -7.68 -10.38
C GLY A 100 -5.17 -8.94 -9.58
N LEU A 101 -5.17 -8.85 -8.25
CA LEU A 101 -5.01 -9.96 -7.31
C LEU A 101 -6.35 -10.33 -6.69
N LYS A 102 -6.39 -11.47 -6.02
CA LYS A 102 -7.51 -11.87 -5.18
C LYS A 102 -7.21 -11.55 -3.72
N GLY A 103 -7.99 -10.64 -3.11
CA GLY A 103 -8.02 -10.41 -1.67
C GLY A 103 -8.71 -11.58 -0.97
N LEU A 104 -8.11 -12.06 0.11
CA LEU A 104 -8.68 -13.14 0.91
C LEU A 104 -9.56 -12.57 2.03
N TYR A 105 -10.65 -13.26 2.34
CA TYR A 105 -11.38 -13.03 3.59
C TYR A 105 -10.44 -13.36 4.75
N TYR A 106 -10.38 -12.47 5.73
CA TYR A 106 -9.59 -12.68 6.94
C TYR A 106 -10.51 -12.99 8.11
N GLU A 107 -10.27 -14.12 8.81
CA GLU A 107 -11.17 -14.61 9.87
C GLU A 107 -12.64 -14.75 9.39
N GLY A 108 -12.85 -15.08 8.11
CA GLY A 108 -14.16 -15.19 7.50
C GLY A 108 -14.83 -13.85 7.15
N VAL A 109 -14.14 -12.73 7.34
CA VAL A 109 -14.65 -11.38 7.07
C VAL A 109 -14.04 -10.84 5.78
N GLU A 110 -14.88 -10.31 4.90
CA GLU A 110 -14.45 -9.68 3.65
C GLU A 110 -13.74 -8.34 3.92
N PRO A 111 -12.62 -8.02 3.23
CA PRO A 111 -11.97 -6.72 3.35
C PRO A 111 -12.79 -5.66 2.60
N THR A 112 -13.72 -5.02 3.30
CA THR A 112 -14.55 -3.92 2.79
C THR A 112 -14.47 -2.74 3.74
N GLU A 113 -14.70 -1.52 3.22
CA GLU A 113 -14.76 -0.32 4.03
C GLU A 113 -15.78 -0.45 5.17
N GLU A 114 -16.98 -0.99 4.87
CA GLU A 114 -18.03 -1.22 5.86
C GLU A 114 -17.54 -2.11 7.01
N ASN A 115 -16.86 -3.22 6.69
CA ASN A 115 -16.38 -4.16 7.69
C ASN A 115 -15.21 -3.60 8.51
N VAL A 116 -14.44 -2.66 7.96
CA VAL A 116 -13.41 -1.92 8.70
C VAL A 116 -14.06 -0.91 9.65
N LEU A 117 -15.00 -0.11 9.16
CA LEU A 117 -15.68 0.92 9.96
C LEU A 117 -16.50 0.33 11.11
N ASN A 118 -17.15 -0.81 10.91
CA ASN A 118 -17.91 -1.48 11.97
C ASN A 118 -17.02 -2.36 12.88
N GLY A 119 -15.72 -2.45 12.62
CA GLY A 119 -14.74 -3.18 13.44
C GLY A 119 -14.77 -4.70 13.29
N THR A 120 -15.50 -5.27 12.33
CA THR A 120 -15.53 -6.71 12.07
C THR A 120 -14.28 -7.19 11.32
N TYR A 121 -13.75 -6.38 10.40
CA TYR A 121 -12.44 -6.65 9.80
C TYR A 121 -11.34 -6.06 10.68
N THR A 122 -10.51 -6.91 11.27
CA THR A 122 -9.60 -6.54 12.36
C THR A 122 -8.14 -6.34 11.95
N LEU A 123 -7.75 -6.70 10.72
CA LEU A 123 -6.38 -6.47 10.23
C LEU A 123 -6.26 -5.07 9.66
N THR A 124 -6.30 -4.08 10.57
CA THR A 124 -6.33 -2.65 10.25
C THR A 124 -5.14 -1.91 10.83
N ARG A 125 -4.89 -0.69 10.34
CA ARG A 125 -3.87 0.23 10.82
C ARG A 125 -4.25 1.67 10.51
N ASN A 126 -3.56 2.63 11.12
CA ASN A 126 -3.69 4.04 10.78
C ASN A 126 -2.72 4.41 9.64
N PHE A 127 -3.17 5.29 8.75
CA PHE A 127 -2.30 6.14 7.96
C PHE A 127 -2.08 7.43 8.73
N ASN A 128 -0.84 7.75 8.97
CA ASN A 128 -0.43 8.90 9.78
C ASN A 128 0.47 9.82 8.96
N TYR A 129 0.52 11.09 9.36
CA TYR A 129 1.47 12.06 8.84
C TYR A 129 2.40 12.54 9.95
N ILE A 130 3.54 13.07 9.56
CA ILE A 130 4.47 13.82 10.38
C ILE A 130 5.06 14.96 9.55
N ILE A 131 5.19 16.14 10.15
CA ILE A 131 5.83 17.31 9.56
C ILE A 131 7.15 17.59 10.26
N ARG A 132 7.98 18.46 9.69
CA ARG A 132 9.16 18.98 10.39
C ARG A 132 8.74 19.74 11.66
N SER A 133 9.58 19.70 12.68
CA SER A 133 9.38 20.50 13.90
C SER A 133 9.82 21.95 13.74
N GLU A 134 10.65 22.24 12.73
CA GLU A 134 11.19 23.58 12.44
C GLU A 134 11.42 23.71 10.94
N TYR A 135 11.12 24.88 10.38
CA TYR A 135 11.35 25.23 8.99
C TYR A 135 12.29 26.44 8.92
N GLU A 136 13.33 26.35 8.07
CA GLU A 136 14.17 27.51 7.76
C GLU A 136 13.45 28.53 6.85
N ASN A 137 12.56 28.03 5.98
CA ASN A 137 11.72 28.84 5.09
C ASN A 137 10.31 28.92 5.68
N ILE A 138 9.93 30.13 6.09
CA ILE A 138 8.61 30.42 6.70
C ILE A 138 7.46 30.17 5.71
N GLU A 139 7.67 30.36 4.41
CA GLU A 139 6.64 30.11 3.39
C GLU A 139 6.31 28.61 3.32
N LYS A 140 7.30 27.74 3.44
CA LYS A 140 7.06 26.29 3.52
C LYS A 140 6.24 25.89 4.74
N GLU A 141 6.54 26.49 5.91
CA GLU A 141 5.77 26.27 7.13
C GLU A 141 4.31 26.68 6.93
N GLN A 142 4.07 27.88 6.39
CA GLN A 142 2.71 28.37 6.10
C GLN A 142 1.96 27.51 5.08
N ILE A 143 2.64 27.00 4.05
CA ILE A 143 2.06 26.08 3.07
C ILE A 143 1.68 24.74 3.73
N ILE A 144 2.54 24.19 4.59
CA ILE A 144 2.26 22.95 5.33
C ILE A 144 1.08 23.16 6.28
N ASP A 145 0.98 24.29 6.98
CA ASP A 145 -0.15 24.60 7.85
C ASP A 145 -1.46 24.67 7.06
N ALA A 146 -1.44 25.32 5.89
CA ALA A 146 -2.58 25.38 5.00
C ALA A 146 -2.96 23.99 4.47
N PHE A 147 -1.96 23.17 4.11
CA PHE A 147 -2.19 21.78 3.68
C PHE A 147 -2.81 20.92 4.78
N LEU A 148 -2.32 21.02 6.03
CA LEU A 148 -2.91 20.31 7.16
C LEU A 148 -4.37 20.72 7.40
N ALA A 149 -4.69 22.01 7.24
CA ALA A 149 -6.07 22.47 7.31
C ALA A 149 -6.94 21.93 6.17
N TYR A 150 -6.39 21.89 4.93
CA TYR A 150 -7.06 21.28 3.77
C TYR A 150 -7.39 19.81 4.01
N LEU A 151 -6.49 19.01 4.62
CA LEU A 151 -6.77 17.60 4.98
C LEU A 151 -8.01 17.46 5.89
N GLY A 152 -8.34 18.47 6.70
CA GLY A 152 -9.51 18.48 7.57
C GLY A 152 -10.82 18.88 6.88
N THR A 153 -10.77 19.32 5.62
CA THR A 153 -11.96 19.77 4.86
C THR A 153 -12.75 18.62 4.26
N GLN A 154 -13.97 18.91 3.79
CA GLN A 154 -14.77 17.94 3.05
C GLN A 154 -14.06 17.50 1.77
N GLU A 155 -13.40 18.43 1.06
CA GLU A 155 -12.65 18.17 -0.16
C GLU A 155 -11.46 17.24 0.13
N GLY A 156 -10.56 17.58 1.04
CA GLY A 156 -9.40 16.77 1.38
C GLY A 156 -9.78 15.37 1.90
N LYS A 157 -10.84 15.27 2.72
CA LYS A 157 -11.36 13.98 3.19
C LYS A 157 -11.98 13.15 2.05
N THR A 158 -12.68 13.79 1.11
CA THR A 158 -13.24 13.11 -0.07
C THR A 158 -12.14 12.55 -0.95
N THR A 159 -11.05 13.30 -1.15
CA THR A 159 -9.88 12.81 -1.87
C THR A 159 -9.23 11.64 -1.16
N MET A 160 -9.09 11.68 0.18
CA MET A 160 -8.61 10.52 0.94
C MET A 160 -9.49 9.29 0.76
N GLN A 161 -10.83 9.43 0.76
CA GLN A 161 -11.75 8.31 0.50
C GLN A 161 -11.61 7.77 -0.93
N SER A 162 -11.53 8.64 -1.94
CA SER A 162 -11.38 8.21 -3.34
C SER A 162 -10.11 7.43 -3.61
N GLU A 163 -9.09 7.64 -2.79
CA GLU A 163 -7.81 6.93 -2.81
C GLU A 163 -7.76 5.74 -1.82
N GLY A 164 -8.93 5.28 -1.37
CA GLY A 164 -9.08 4.08 -0.54
C GLY A 164 -8.80 4.27 0.95
N GLY A 165 -8.71 5.50 1.42
CA GLY A 165 -8.66 5.81 2.84
C GLY A 165 -10.03 5.64 3.49
N ILE A 166 -10.07 5.00 4.65
CA ILE A 166 -11.31 4.72 5.37
C ILE A 166 -11.49 5.75 6.47
N LEU A 167 -12.42 6.68 6.25
CA LEU A 167 -12.77 7.76 7.17
C LEU A 167 -14.18 8.26 6.88
N GLU A 168 -14.75 9.05 7.80
CA GLU A 168 -16.06 9.66 7.62
C GLU A 168 -15.92 11.11 7.14
N VAL A 169 -16.59 11.46 6.03
CA VAL A 169 -16.78 12.85 5.61
C VAL A 169 -18.10 13.35 6.15
N LYS A 170 -18.06 14.36 7.03
CA LYS A 170 -19.23 14.92 7.68
C LYS A 170 -19.66 16.21 7.03
N THR A 171 -20.97 16.45 6.96
CA THR A 171 -21.51 17.76 6.52
C THR A 171 -21.12 18.91 7.46
N SER A 172 -20.67 18.59 8.68
CA SER A 172 -20.13 19.55 9.65
C SER A 172 -18.65 19.86 9.45
N ASP A 173 -17.92 19.08 8.62
CA ASP A 173 -16.54 19.40 8.27
C ASP A 173 -16.52 20.69 7.44
N PRO A 174 -15.53 21.57 7.62
CA PRO A 174 -15.45 22.80 6.84
C PRO A 174 -15.22 22.45 5.36
N THR A 175 -15.67 23.31 4.47
CA THR A 175 -15.19 23.32 3.07
C THR A 175 -13.92 24.15 2.98
N TRP A 176 -13.08 23.89 1.97
CA TRP A 176 -11.89 24.71 1.76
C TRP A 176 -12.25 26.19 1.57
N ASP A 177 -13.26 26.48 0.79
CA ASP A 177 -13.76 27.84 0.58
C ASP A 177 -14.15 28.56 1.89
N SER A 178 -14.57 27.84 2.92
CA SER A 178 -14.97 28.43 4.20
C SER A 178 -13.77 28.78 5.11
N ILE A 179 -12.59 28.26 4.86
CA ILE A 179 -11.41 28.43 5.72
C ILE A 179 -10.19 29.06 5.02
N LYS A 180 -10.14 29.06 3.69
CA LYS A 180 -8.96 29.48 2.89
C LYS A 180 -8.47 30.89 3.22
N ASP A 181 -9.38 31.81 3.58
CA ASP A 181 -9.03 33.19 3.92
C ASP A 181 -8.16 33.32 5.20
N ASN A 182 -8.04 32.24 5.99
CA ASN A 182 -7.13 32.16 7.12
C ASN A 182 -5.68 31.87 6.71
N TYR A 183 -5.45 31.51 5.45
CA TYR A 183 -4.15 31.06 4.93
C TYR A 183 -3.70 31.96 3.77
N ALA A 184 -3.23 33.18 4.08
CA ALA A 184 -2.88 34.20 3.08
C ALA A 184 -1.85 33.69 2.04
N ILE A 185 -0.94 32.79 2.42
CA ILE A 185 0.07 32.19 1.54
C ILE A 185 -0.57 31.52 0.31
N THR A 186 -1.80 31.02 0.41
CA THR A 186 -2.47 30.34 -0.69
C THR A 186 -2.92 31.28 -1.81
N LEU A 187 -2.93 32.60 -1.56
CA LEU A 187 -3.27 33.63 -2.56
C LEU A 187 -2.04 34.15 -3.31
N GLU A 188 -0.85 33.72 -2.92
CA GLU A 188 0.42 34.14 -3.51
C GLU A 188 0.85 33.16 -4.61
N ASP A 189 1.75 33.58 -5.50
CA ASP A 189 2.38 32.68 -6.47
C ASP A 189 3.49 31.89 -5.75
N ASN A 190 3.25 30.59 -5.56
CA ASN A 190 4.16 29.68 -4.88
C ASN A 190 4.87 28.73 -5.85
N SER A 191 4.85 29.01 -7.15
CA SER A 191 5.40 28.14 -8.20
C SER A 191 6.92 27.90 -8.08
N ASP A 192 7.65 28.76 -7.36
CA ASP A 192 9.07 28.60 -7.07
C ASP A 192 9.35 27.78 -5.80
N ILE A 193 8.32 27.43 -5.02
CA ILE A 193 8.45 26.67 -3.77
C ILE A 193 8.19 25.19 -4.04
N THR A 194 9.05 24.32 -3.50
CA THR A 194 8.86 22.86 -3.54
C THR A 194 8.76 22.30 -2.14
N ILE A 195 7.68 21.56 -1.88
CA ILE A 195 7.43 20.80 -0.66
C ILE A 195 7.83 19.33 -0.90
N ASN A 196 8.67 18.78 -0.05
CA ASN A 196 9.17 17.41 -0.17
C ASN A 196 8.29 16.45 0.61
N PHE A 197 7.54 15.61 -0.10
CA PHE A 197 6.70 14.55 0.46
C PHE A 197 7.37 13.18 0.33
N GLY A 198 7.10 12.27 1.27
CA GLY A 198 7.63 10.91 1.19
C GLY A 198 7.17 9.99 2.31
N GLY A 199 7.92 8.90 2.53
CA GLY A 199 7.62 7.91 3.56
C GLY A 199 6.96 6.65 3.03
N SER A 200 5.79 6.27 3.55
CA SER A 200 5.12 5.00 3.23
C SER A 200 4.65 4.89 1.78
N THR A 201 5.02 3.79 1.11
CA THR A 201 4.53 3.44 -0.24
C THR A 201 3.03 3.14 -0.27
N SER A 202 2.41 2.81 0.87
CA SER A 202 0.96 2.57 0.95
C SER A 202 0.13 3.85 0.89
N VAL A 203 0.71 4.98 1.27
CA VAL A 203 0.05 6.30 1.27
C VAL A 203 0.37 7.11 0.02
N SER A 204 1.32 6.64 -0.81
CA SER A 204 1.89 7.43 -1.90
C SER A 204 0.87 7.96 -2.90
N LYS A 205 -0.09 7.12 -3.34
CA LYS A 205 -1.13 7.51 -4.30
C LYS A 205 -2.04 8.59 -3.70
N MET A 206 -2.54 8.38 -2.48
CA MET A 206 -3.35 9.33 -1.74
C MET A 206 -2.62 10.67 -1.55
N ALA A 207 -1.36 10.63 -1.11
CA ALA A 207 -0.58 11.83 -0.87
C ALA A 207 -0.30 12.62 -2.17
N GLN A 208 -0.13 11.92 -3.32
CA GLN A 208 0.00 12.56 -4.63
C GLN A 208 -1.30 13.24 -5.04
N SER A 209 -2.45 12.56 -4.96
CA SER A 209 -3.75 13.15 -5.31
C SER A 209 -4.08 14.38 -4.44
N LEU A 210 -3.81 14.31 -3.12
CA LEU A 210 -3.98 15.45 -2.21
C LEU A 210 -3.04 16.61 -2.57
N ALA A 211 -1.79 16.33 -2.93
CA ALA A 211 -0.82 17.33 -3.33
C ALA A 211 -1.20 18.02 -4.64
N ASP A 212 -1.66 17.23 -5.64
CA ASP A 212 -2.06 17.74 -6.94
C ASP A 212 -3.27 18.70 -6.80
N GLU A 213 -4.30 18.30 -6.04
CA GLU A 213 -5.46 19.16 -5.80
C GLU A 213 -5.08 20.42 -5.00
N PHE A 214 -4.23 20.27 -3.97
CA PHE A 214 -3.83 21.42 -3.16
C PHE A 214 -2.89 22.37 -3.89
N SER A 215 -2.09 21.93 -4.84
CA SER A 215 -1.24 22.78 -5.68
C SER A 215 -2.06 23.88 -6.36
N ASP A 216 -3.19 23.52 -6.97
CA ASP A 216 -4.11 24.46 -7.62
C ASP A 216 -4.76 25.43 -6.62
N LEU A 217 -4.90 25.03 -5.36
CA LEU A 217 -5.49 25.85 -4.29
C LEU A 217 -4.46 26.75 -3.59
N CYS A 218 -3.16 26.51 -3.81
CA CYS A 218 -2.05 27.18 -3.11
C CYS A 218 -1.03 27.75 -4.10
N GLY A 219 -1.47 28.57 -5.04
CA GLY A 219 -0.59 29.36 -5.92
C GLY A 219 0.40 28.52 -6.73
N ASN A 220 -0.01 27.33 -7.19
CA ASN A 220 0.79 26.37 -7.96
C ASN A 220 2.07 25.91 -7.27
N VAL A 221 2.04 25.72 -5.95
CA VAL A 221 3.16 25.15 -5.19
C VAL A 221 3.55 23.78 -5.75
N ASN A 222 4.85 23.51 -5.85
CA ASN A 222 5.34 22.24 -6.35
C ASN A 222 5.48 21.21 -5.22
N PHE A 223 5.22 19.93 -5.53
CA PHE A 223 5.47 18.82 -4.63
C PHE A 223 6.48 17.85 -5.26
N SER A 224 7.48 17.44 -4.48
CA SER A 224 8.36 16.34 -4.84
C SER A 224 7.99 15.09 -4.02
N HIS A 225 8.09 13.93 -4.62
CA HIS A 225 7.59 12.67 -4.03
C HIS A 225 8.68 11.63 -3.92
N ASN A 226 8.93 11.10 -2.70
CA ASN A 226 10.00 10.14 -2.43
C ASN A 226 9.54 9.09 -1.38
N TYR A 227 8.92 8.00 -1.86
CA TYR A 227 8.30 6.98 -0.99
C TYR A 227 9.09 5.67 -1.00
N HIS A 228 9.70 5.30 0.14
CA HIS A 228 10.46 4.06 0.31
C HIS A 228 9.96 3.20 1.48
N GLY A 229 9.35 3.79 2.51
CA GLY A 229 8.80 3.06 3.65
C GLY A 229 8.47 3.97 4.82
N SER A 230 7.65 3.49 5.75
CA SER A 230 7.20 4.27 6.91
C SER A 230 8.34 4.70 7.85
N SER A 231 9.45 3.96 7.86
CA SER A 231 10.61 4.32 8.69
C SER A 231 11.29 5.61 8.25
N ASP A 232 11.15 6.00 6.97
CA ASP A 232 11.67 7.26 6.46
C ASP A 232 10.87 8.47 6.99
N ALA A 233 9.61 8.27 7.39
CA ALA A 233 8.76 9.37 7.80
C ALA A 233 9.38 10.17 8.95
N TYR A 234 9.60 9.57 10.11
CA TYR A 234 10.27 10.26 11.22
C TYR A 234 11.73 10.57 10.90
N LYS A 235 12.47 9.60 10.33
CA LYS A 235 13.90 9.71 10.09
C LYS A 235 14.28 10.94 9.28
N LYS A 236 13.49 11.27 8.23
CA LYS A 236 13.78 12.35 7.28
C LYS A 236 13.06 13.68 7.59
N THR A 237 12.11 13.68 8.54
CA THR A 237 11.45 14.93 8.99
C THR A 237 12.06 15.49 10.26
N GLN A 238 12.26 14.65 11.29
CA GLN A 238 12.73 15.06 12.62
C GLN A 238 13.90 14.22 13.13
N GLY A 239 14.18 13.07 12.50
CA GLY A 239 15.21 12.14 12.93
C GLY A 239 16.60 12.43 12.35
N ALA A 240 17.40 11.37 12.24
CA ALA A 240 18.83 11.47 11.90
C ALA A 240 19.11 12.05 10.50
N ASP A 241 18.18 11.90 9.55
CA ASP A 241 18.34 12.36 8.17
C ASP A 241 17.55 13.65 7.86
N LYS A 242 17.05 14.36 8.88
CA LYS A 242 16.23 15.58 8.73
C LYS A 242 16.94 16.72 7.98
N ASP A 243 18.26 16.76 7.99
CA ASP A 243 19.08 17.78 7.35
C ASP A 243 19.90 17.22 6.18
N SER A 244 19.58 15.98 5.72
CA SER A 244 20.19 15.36 4.55
C SER A 244 19.66 15.94 3.25
N THR A 245 20.29 15.65 2.13
CA THR A 245 19.80 16.04 0.79
C THR A 245 18.47 15.37 0.41
N SER A 246 18.03 14.37 1.16
CA SER A 246 16.76 13.64 0.97
C SER A 246 15.76 13.90 2.09
N TYR A 247 15.89 15.03 2.80
CA TYR A 247 14.95 15.43 3.84
C TYR A 247 13.51 15.55 3.30
N LEU A 248 12.55 15.44 4.20
CA LEU A 248 11.13 15.60 3.87
C LEU A 248 10.55 16.76 4.69
N ASP A 249 9.74 17.59 4.05
CA ASP A 249 9.00 18.66 4.72
C ASP A 249 7.78 18.07 5.45
N MET A 250 7.11 17.11 4.83
CA MET A 250 6.05 16.29 5.40
C MET A 250 6.18 14.84 4.93
N ALA A 251 5.90 13.90 5.81
CA ALA A 251 6.00 12.49 5.49
C ALA A 251 4.84 11.67 6.04
N PHE A 252 4.66 10.49 5.47
CA PHE A 252 3.53 9.61 5.74
C PHE A 252 4.00 8.24 6.24
N ALA A 253 3.29 7.73 7.24
CA ALA A 253 3.52 6.40 7.77
C ALA A 253 2.23 5.58 7.72
N SER A 254 2.36 4.29 7.45
CA SER A 254 1.26 3.33 7.47
C SER A 254 1.32 2.42 8.72
N ARG A 255 1.72 3.00 9.81
CA ARG A 255 1.76 2.50 11.18
C ARG A 255 1.82 3.68 12.15
N ASP A 256 1.59 3.44 13.40
CA ASP A 256 1.81 4.47 14.43
C ASP A 256 3.31 4.75 14.62
N PHE A 257 3.63 5.97 15.04
CA PHE A 257 5.00 6.35 15.39
C PHE A 257 5.43 5.70 16.71
N LYS A 258 6.70 5.29 16.80
CA LYS A 258 7.29 4.62 17.97
C LYS A 258 7.74 5.64 19.02
N LEU A 259 6.80 6.43 19.55
CA LEU A 259 7.03 7.58 20.41
C LEU A 259 7.79 7.24 21.70
N ASP A 260 7.56 6.05 22.25
CA ASP A 260 8.17 5.59 23.50
C ASP A 260 9.61 5.08 23.34
N SER A 261 10.13 4.99 22.11
CA SER A 261 11.41 4.34 21.84
C SER A 261 12.28 5.09 20.82
N SER A 262 12.08 4.82 19.53
CA SER A 262 13.00 5.24 18.47
C SER A 262 12.56 6.48 17.70
N GLU A 263 11.31 6.89 17.82
CA GLU A 263 10.71 7.99 17.06
C GLU A 263 10.10 9.04 18.01
N GLN A 264 10.95 9.88 18.58
CA GLN A 264 10.54 10.92 19.53
C GLN A 264 10.00 12.14 18.77
N ALA A 265 8.87 11.96 18.07
CA ALA A 265 8.23 13.04 17.34
C ALA A 265 7.72 14.13 18.30
N VAL A 266 7.89 15.39 17.89
CA VAL A 266 7.45 16.55 18.67
C VAL A 266 5.92 16.57 18.71
N GLU A 267 5.35 16.80 19.88
CA GLU A 267 3.90 16.90 20.04
C GLU A 267 3.31 18.01 19.16
N GLY A 268 2.20 17.71 18.49
CA GLY A 268 1.54 18.63 17.55
C GLY A 268 2.08 18.59 16.11
N THR A 269 3.16 17.84 15.85
CA THR A 269 3.73 17.74 14.49
C THR A 269 3.36 16.45 13.76
N TYR A 270 2.51 15.63 14.31
CA TYR A 270 2.03 14.39 13.71
C TYR A 270 0.54 14.17 14.00
N GLY A 271 -0.10 13.37 13.17
CA GLY A 271 -1.51 13.04 13.32
C GLY A 271 -1.95 11.91 12.40
N THR A 272 -3.22 11.53 12.52
CA THR A 272 -3.83 10.47 11.71
C THR A 272 -4.60 11.07 10.53
N LEU A 273 -4.42 10.49 9.34
CA LEU A 273 -5.17 10.82 8.13
C LEU A 273 -6.49 10.01 8.07
N CYS A 274 -6.35 8.69 8.08
CA CYS A 274 -7.46 7.75 7.92
C CYS A 274 -7.07 6.37 8.42
N ILE A 275 -8.01 5.44 8.40
CA ILE A 275 -7.77 4.01 8.62
C ILE A 275 -7.46 3.35 7.27
N ASP A 276 -6.63 2.31 7.27
CA ASP A 276 -6.39 1.39 6.16
C ASP A 276 -6.53 -0.06 6.66
N ALA A 277 -6.90 -0.96 5.76
CA ALA A 277 -6.86 -2.39 6.02
C ALA A 277 -5.67 -3.04 5.31
N ILE A 278 -5.11 -4.06 5.94
CA ILE A 278 -4.09 -4.92 5.33
C ILE A 278 -4.79 -6.17 4.83
N VAL A 279 -4.65 -6.48 3.55
CA VAL A 279 -5.36 -7.58 2.91
C VAL A 279 -4.37 -8.66 2.51
N PRO A 280 -4.49 -9.89 3.04
CA PRO A 280 -3.78 -11.04 2.48
C PRO A 280 -4.23 -11.29 1.04
N VAL A 281 -3.29 -11.47 0.12
CA VAL A 281 -3.57 -11.56 -1.31
C VAL A 281 -2.90 -12.77 -1.94
N VAL A 282 -3.56 -13.33 -2.94
CA VAL A 282 -3.07 -14.43 -3.77
C VAL A 282 -3.29 -14.12 -5.25
N ASN A 283 -2.62 -14.89 -6.11
CA ASN A 283 -2.87 -14.88 -7.56
C ASN A 283 -4.34 -15.24 -7.87
N LEU A 284 -4.91 -14.67 -8.93
CA LEU A 284 -6.29 -14.95 -9.35
C LEU A 284 -6.57 -16.45 -9.64
N GLU A 285 -5.55 -17.18 -10.08
CA GLU A 285 -5.66 -18.62 -10.33
C GLU A 285 -5.58 -19.49 -9.07
N ASN A 286 -5.20 -18.93 -7.91
CA ASN A 286 -5.19 -19.62 -6.64
C ASN A 286 -6.63 -19.86 -6.17
N THR A 287 -6.94 -21.07 -5.66
CA THR A 287 -8.30 -21.43 -5.26
C THR A 287 -8.66 -21.00 -3.82
N CYS A 288 -7.67 -20.59 -3.02
CA CYS A 288 -7.90 -20.06 -1.68
C CYS A 288 -8.79 -18.80 -1.73
N SER A 289 -9.80 -18.69 -0.89
CA SER A 289 -10.70 -17.55 -0.79
C SER A 289 -10.73 -16.90 0.59
N GLN A 290 -10.21 -17.58 1.60
CA GLN A 290 -10.17 -17.08 2.97
C GLN A 290 -8.95 -17.62 3.70
N ILE A 291 -8.53 -16.91 4.74
CA ILE A 291 -7.40 -17.26 5.58
C ILE A 291 -7.67 -16.83 7.02
N SER A 292 -7.29 -17.67 7.98
CA SER A 292 -7.36 -17.31 9.39
C SER A 292 -6.01 -16.76 9.89
N LYS A 293 -6.06 -16.05 11.01
CA LYS A 293 -4.86 -15.62 11.76
C LYS A 293 -3.94 -16.80 12.08
N ASP A 294 -4.50 -17.89 12.57
CA ASP A 294 -3.74 -19.10 12.94
C ASP A 294 -3.05 -19.72 11.72
N GLN A 295 -3.75 -19.78 10.55
CA GLN A 295 -3.15 -20.28 9.33
C GLN A 295 -1.99 -19.39 8.85
N LEU A 296 -2.13 -18.06 8.87
CA LEU A 296 -1.04 -17.14 8.54
C LEU A 296 0.16 -17.33 9.46
N VAL A 297 -0.06 -17.44 10.78
CA VAL A 297 1.02 -17.70 11.73
C VAL A 297 1.73 -19.02 11.40
N LYS A 298 0.99 -20.10 11.15
CA LYS A 298 1.56 -21.41 10.81
C LYS A 298 2.33 -21.39 9.49
N MET A 299 1.87 -20.62 8.49
CA MET A 299 2.59 -20.44 7.23
C MET A 299 3.91 -19.71 7.47
N TYR A 300 3.89 -18.53 8.09
CA TYR A 300 5.10 -17.73 8.32
C TYR A 300 6.08 -18.32 9.33
N THR A 301 5.64 -19.28 10.16
CA THR A 301 6.51 -20.05 11.05
C THR A 301 6.95 -21.40 10.48
N GLY A 302 6.61 -21.71 9.21
CA GLY A 302 7.02 -22.91 8.50
C GLY A 302 6.32 -24.19 8.94
N VAL A 303 5.20 -24.10 9.66
CA VAL A 303 4.37 -25.24 10.07
C VAL A 303 3.53 -25.72 8.90
N TYR A 304 2.89 -24.80 8.16
CA TYR A 304 2.19 -25.09 6.92
C TYR A 304 3.08 -24.72 5.73
N THR A 305 3.33 -25.69 4.86
CA THR A 305 4.21 -25.54 3.70
C THR A 305 3.50 -25.79 2.38
N LYS A 306 2.30 -26.40 2.41
CA LYS A 306 1.53 -26.76 1.24
C LYS A 306 0.11 -26.19 1.28
N TRP A 307 -0.44 -25.90 0.11
CA TRP A 307 -1.77 -25.35 -0.01
C TRP A 307 -2.89 -26.28 0.46
N ASN A 308 -2.73 -27.63 0.36
CA ASN A 308 -3.71 -28.60 0.86
C ASN A 308 -3.85 -28.61 2.39
N GLU A 309 -2.97 -27.90 3.11
CA GLU A 309 -3.06 -27.72 4.58
C GLU A 309 -3.97 -26.53 4.94
N ILE A 310 -4.34 -25.70 3.94
CA ILE A 310 -5.08 -24.46 4.09
C ILE A 310 -6.50 -24.57 3.52
N ILE A 311 -6.63 -25.19 2.31
CA ILE A 311 -7.86 -25.23 1.50
C ILE A 311 -8.62 -26.52 1.77
#